data_61ca34aa0999f8d9dff64866b8f9278c
#
_entry.id   61ca34aa0999f8d9dff64866b8f9278c
#
_cell.length_a   1.000
_cell.length_b   1.000
_cell.length_c   1.000
_cell.angle_alpha   90.00
_cell.angle_beta   90.00
_cell.angle_gamma   90.00
#
_symmetry.space_group_name_H-M   'P 1'
#
loop_
_entity.id
_entity.type
_entity.pdbx_description
1 polymer ?
#
loop_
_entity_poly.entity_id
_entity_poly.type
_entity_poly.pdbx_seq_one_letter_code
_entity_poly.pdbx_strand_id
1 'polypeptide(L)'
;ERAESSRAFLASNLGLIAKQGEDDRLIVVATHLDSNAPASGVRVTVHNYQHQQLAEGTTNSDGEATLGVDGTPFYLVAHHGDDRGYLKLARNQALPTNQFNTGGERVRDGLKGFFYGERHVWRPGDDIHLTFMLDDADDRIPDDHPLTLDWFDPRGDKVAEYTNSEPVGQFYTFTLSTAEDAPTGN
;
A
#
# COMPACT_ATOMS: atom_id res chain seq x y z
N GLU A 1 36.66 31.37 -2.46
CA GLU A 1 35.95 30.32 -1.74
C GLU A 1 35.21 29.45 -2.75
N ARG A 2 35.51 28.17 -2.78
CA ARG A 2 34.72 27.19 -3.54
C ARG A 2 33.56 26.76 -2.66
N ALA A 3 32.34 27.08 -3.06
CA ALA A 3 31.15 26.50 -2.43
C ALA A 3 31.03 25.03 -2.89
N GLU A 4 31.15 24.10 -1.97
CA GLU A 4 30.99 22.67 -2.21
C GLU A 4 29.63 22.25 -1.70
N SER A 5 28.82 21.61 -2.54
CA SER A 5 27.50 21.07 -2.17
C SER A 5 27.49 19.57 -2.49
N SER A 6 27.12 18.76 -1.52
CA SER A 6 26.98 17.32 -1.69
C SER A 6 25.55 16.88 -1.42
N ARG A 7 25.05 15.93 -2.20
CA ARG A 7 23.75 15.31 -2.00
C ARG A 7 23.89 13.79 -2.11
N ALA A 8 23.46 13.07 -1.09
CA ALA A 8 23.37 11.63 -1.14
C ALA A 8 22.14 11.22 -1.96
N PHE A 9 22.27 10.20 -2.79
CA PHE A 9 21.17 9.54 -3.46
C PHE A 9 21.27 8.03 -3.28
N LEU A 10 20.13 7.35 -3.33
CA LEU A 10 20.03 5.91 -3.31
C LEU A 10 19.47 5.44 -4.64
N ALA A 11 20.12 4.45 -5.24
CA ALA A 11 19.61 3.72 -6.39
C ALA A 11 19.34 2.27 -5.95
N SER A 12 18.11 1.84 -5.99
CA SER A 12 17.69 0.51 -5.59
C SER A 12 16.40 0.14 -6.32
N ASN A 13 16.22 -1.16 -6.61
CA ASN A 13 14.95 -1.70 -7.11
C ASN A 13 14.03 -2.19 -5.98
N LEU A 14 14.39 -1.96 -4.72
CA LEU A 14 13.57 -2.35 -3.57
C LEU A 14 12.62 -1.24 -3.13
N GLY A 15 11.32 -1.49 -3.24
CA GLY A 15 10.27 -0.75 -2.56
C GLY A 15 10.08 -1.31 -1.15
N LEU A 16 10.01 -0.46 -0.14
CA LEU A 16 9.89 -0.87 1.26
C LEU A 16 8.74 -0.15 1.94
N ILE A 17 7.91 -0.92 2.62
CA ILE A 17 6.87 -0.43 3.52
C ILE A 17 7.11 -1.05 4.88
N ALA A 18 6.92 -0.29 5.96
CA ALA A 18 7.00 -0.81 7.31
C ALA A 18 5.82 -0.29 8.15
N LYS A 19 5.22 -1.19 8.91
CA LYS A 19 4.13 -0.90 9.85
C LYS A 19 4.50 -1.43 11.22
N GLN A 20 4.52 -0.57 12.21
CA GLN A 20 4.72 -0.95 13.61
C GLN A 20 3.35 -1.14 14.27
N GLY A 21 3.13 -2.32 14.85
CA GLY A 21 1.97 -2.65 15.66
C GLY A 21 2.09 -2.14 17.10
N GLU A 22 1.06 -2.34 17.91
CA GLU A 22 1.05 -1.98 19.34
C GLU A 22 1.85 -2.97 20.21
N ASP A 23 2.20 -4.13 19.66
CA ASP A 23 2.79 -5.29 20.34
C ASP A 23 4.28 -5.48 20.01
N ASP A 24 5.03 -4.39 19.83
CA ASP A 24 6.46 -4.37 19.49
C ASP A 24 6.80 -5.17 18.20
N ARG A 25 5.80 -5.51 17.40
CA ARG A 25 5.99 -6.12 16.09
C ARG A 25 6.14 -5.06 15.01
N LEU A 26 7.17 -5.26 14.17
CA LEU A 26 7.37 -4.50 12.94
C LEU A 26 7.13 -5.43 11.76
N ILE A 27 6.11 -5.14 10.98
CA ILE A 27 5.83 -5.81 9.71
C ILE A 27 6.52 -5.00 8.62
N VAL A 28 7.34 -5.68 7.81
CA VAL A 28 8.05 -5.08 6.67
C VAL A 28 7.61 -5.80 5.41
N VAL A 29 7.23 -5.03 4.40
CA VAL A 29 6.92 -5.53 3.06
C VAL A 29 7.96 -4.99 2.10
N ALA A 30 8.55 -5.88 1.30
CA ALA A 30 9.49 -5.55 0.25
C ALA A 30 8.94 -5.99 -1.12
N THR A 31 9.03 -5.09 -2.09
CA THR A 31 8.62 -5.33 -3.48
C THR A 31 9.71 -4.90 -4.46
N HIS A 32 9.71 -5.44 -5.65
CA HIS A 32 10.51 -4.94 -6.77
C HIS A 32 9.81 -3.75 -7.41
N LEU A 33 10.48 -2.60 -7.50
CA LEU A 33 9.89 -1.35 -8.02
C LEU A 33 9.57 -1.40 -9.52
N ASP A 34 10.29 -2.20 -10.29
CA ASP A 34 10.11 -2.36 -11.73
C ASP A 34 8.92 -3.24 -12.11
N SER A 35 8.57 -4.21 -11.26
CA SER A 35 7.55 -5.23 -11.54
C SER A 35 6.39 -5.24 -10.56
N ASN A 36 6.51 -4.52 -9.45
CA ASN A 36 5.61 -4.59 -8.29
C ASN A 36 5.47 -6.00 -7.68
N ALA A 37 6.33 -6.94 -8.09
CA ALA A 37 6.31 -8.28 -7.55
C ALA A 37 6.87 -8.31 -6.11
N PRO A 38 6.37 -9.23 -5.25
CA PRO A 38 6.94 -9.45 -3.94
C PRO A 38 8.43 -9.79 -4.02
N ALA A 39 9.25 -9.16 -3.19
CA ALA A 39 10.68 -9.45 -3.09
C ALA A 39 10.94 -10.44 -1.96
N SER A 40 11.05 -11.72 -2.32
CA SER A 40 11.35 -12.81 -1.40
C SER A 40 12.84 -12.89 -1.09
N GLY A 41 13.21 -13.35 0.12
CA GLY A 41 14.61 -13.54 0.49
C GLY A 41 15.37 -12.25 0.81
N VAL A 42 14.68 -11.13 0.96
CA VAL A 42 15.28 -9.85 1.37
C VAL A 42 15.64 -9.93 2.86
N ARG A 43 16.92 -9.79 3.19
CA ARG A 43 17.36 -9.68 4.57
C ARG A 43 17.12 -8.26 5.09
N VAL A 44 16.33 -8.13 6.14
CA VAL A 44 15.98 -6.87 6.79
C VAL A 44 16.65 -6.79 8.15
N THR A 45 17.36 -5.69 8.43
CA THR A 45 17.92 -5.37 9.75
C THR A 45 17.34 -4.06 10.25
N VAL A 46 16.94 -4.03 11.52
CA VAL A 46 16.34 -2.85 12.17
C VAL A 46 17.34 -2.28 13.18
N HIS A 47 17.51 -0.98 13.17
CA HIS A 47 18.51 -0.28 14.00
C HIS A 47 17.88 0.87 14.77
N ASN A 48 18.44 1.15 15.96
CA ASN A 48 18.12 2.33 16.74
C ASN A 48 18.96 3.55 16.27
N TYR A 49 18.75 4.70 16.94
CA TYR A 49 19.49 5.94 16.65
C TYR A 49 21.02 5.81 16.89
N GLN A 50 21.46 4.93 17.79
CA GLN A 50 22.87 4.65 18.09
C GLN A 50 23.49 3.63 17.11
N HIS A 51 22.78 3.24 16.04
CA HIS A 51 23.18 2.23 15.06
C HIS A 51 23.30 0.80 15.62
N GLN A 52 22.75 0.53 16.80
CA GLN A 52 22.69 -0.83 17.32
C GLN A 52 21.56 -1.59 16.64
N GLN A 53 21.84 -2.83 16.24
CA GLN A 53 20.83 -3.69 15.64
C GLN A 53 19.85 -4.18 16.70
N LEU A 54 18.56 -3.94 16.47
CA LEU A 54 17.46 -4.34 17.35
C LEU A 54 16.82 -5.66 16.91
N ALA A 55 16.72 -5.86 15.60
CA ALA A 55 16.09 -7.06 15.03
C ALA A 55 16.66 -7.37 13.64
N GLU A 56 16.48 -8.62 13.22
CA GLU A 56 16.82 -9.11 11.89
C GLU A 56 15.81 -10.18 11.45
N GLY A 57 15.50 -10.23 10.16
CA GLY A 57 14.68 -11.25 9.55
C GLY A 57 14.79 -11.24 8.03
N THR A 58 14.08 -12.17 7.40
CA THR A 58 14.09 -12.33 5.94
C THR A 58 12.66 -12.42 5.44
N THR A 59 12.38 -11.77 4.31
CA THR A 59 11.05 -11.81 3.70
C THR A 59 10.71 -13.19 3.14
N ASN A 60 9.44 -13.58 3.29
CA ASN A 60 8.85 -14.80 2.75
C ASN A 60 8.53 -14.67 1.24
N SER A 61 7.80 -15.65 0.68
CA SER A 61 7.35 -15.64 -0.72
C SER A 61 6.48 -14.44 -1.10
N ASP A 62 5.78 -13.88 -0.13
CA ASP A 62 4.87 -12.73 -0.31
C ASP A 62 5.60 -11.39 -0.09
N GLY A 63 6.92 -11.43 0.08
CA GLY A 63 7.76 -10.27 0.33
C GLY A 63 7.64 -9.72 1.75
N GLU A 64 7.08 -10.47 2.70
CA GLU A 64 6.79 -10.03 4.06
C GLU A 64 7.77 -10.58 5.08
N ALA A 65 8.15 -9.74 6.05
CA ALA A 65 8.88 -10.14 7.25
C ALA A 65 8.21 -9.52 8.49
N THR A 66 7.95 -10.34 9.50
CA THR A 66 7.47 -9.88 10.81
C THR A 66 8.60 -10.01 11.82
N LEU A 67 8.98 -8.89 12.45
CA LEU A 67 10.12 -8.77 13.36
C LEU A 67 9.64 -8.32 14.75
N GLY A 68 10.06 -9.02 15.79
CA GLY A 68 9.97 -8.52 17.16
C GLY A 68 11.08 -7.50 17.40
N VAL A 69 10.71 -6.27 17.74
CA VAL A 69 11.67 -5.17 17.91
C VAL A 69 11.66 -4.70 19.36
N ASP A 70 12.69 -5.06 20.12
CA ASP A 70 12.88 -4.58 21.47
C ASP A 70 13.60 -3.22 21.44
N GLY A 71 12.89 -2.17 21.84
CA GLY A 71 13.38 -0.80 21.85
C GLY A 71 12.76 0.11 20.78
N THR A 72 13.37 1.27 20.56
CA THR A 72 12.85 2.28 19.63
C THR A 72 13.58 2.17 18.28
N PRO A 73 12.91 1.68 17.23
CA PRO A 73 13.48 1.61 15.90
C PRO A 73 13.66 3.01 15.30
N PHE A 74 14.74 3.21 14.57
CA PHE A 74 15.01 4.48 13.91
C PHE A 74 15.14 4.35 12.40
N TYR A 75 15.75 3.27 11.91
CA TYR A 75 15.79 2.94 10.49
C TYR A 75 15.91 1.42 10.28
N LEU A 76 15.54 0.97 9.11
CA LEU A 76 15.83 -0.38 8.64
C LEU A 76 16.70 -0.34 7.38
N VAL A 77 17.43 -1.42 7.17
CA VAL A 77 18.21 -1.68 5.97
C VAL A 77 17.74 -3.02 5.40
N ALA A 78 17.41 -3.03 4.11
CA ALA A 78 17.06 -4.21 3.35
C ALA A 78 18.20 -4.57 2.40
N HIS A 79 18.55 -5.86 2.32
CA HIS A 79 19.58 -6.39 1.44
C HIS A 79 19.01 -7.50 0.57
N HIS A 80 19.17 -7.40 -0.75
CA HIS A 80 18.80 -8.42 -1.70
C HIS A 80 19.85 -8.50 -2.83
N GLY A 81 20.72 -9.49 -2.77
CA GLY A 81 21.90 -9.54 -3.65
C GLY A 81 22.78 -8.29 -3.46
N ASP A 82 23.02 -7.58 -4.54
CA ASP A 82 23.78 -6.32 -4.53
C ASP A 82 22.91 -5.08 -4.22
N ASP A 83 21.58 -5.26 -4.20
CA ASP A 83 20.62 -4.19 -3.92
C ASP A 83 20.51 -3.88 -2.42
N ARG A 84 20.35 -2.60 -2.11
CA ARG A 84 20.15 -2.11 -0.74
C ARG A 84 19.02 -1.09 -0.70
N GLY A 85 18.06 -1.35 0.18
CA GLY A 85 17.00 -0.41 0.51
C GLY A 85 17.19 0.16 1.91
N TYR A 86 16.76 1.40 2.13
CA TYR A 86 16.78 2.06 3.43
C TYR A 86 15.44 2.71 3.69
N LEU A 87 14.89 2.50 4.89
CA LEU A 87 13.66 3.14 5.31
C LEU A 87 13.83 3.73 6.71
N LYS A 88 13.52 5.02 6.85
CA LYS A 88 13.55 5.71 8.12
C LYS A 88 12.24 5.45 8.87
N LEU A 89 12.34 5.00 10.12
CA LEU A 89 11.21 4.61 10.98
C LEU A 89 10.85 5.65 12.04
N ALA A 90 11.47 6.84 12.00
CA ALA A 90 11.17 7.87 12.99
C ALA A 90 9.69 8.28 12.92
N ARG A 91 9.07 8.53 14.08
CA ARG A 91 7.63 8.86 14.20
C ARG A 91 7.18 10.02 13.30
N ASN A 92 8.04 11.00 13.05
CA ASN A 92 7.76 12.12 12.16
C ASN A 92 7.88 11.78 10.66
N GLN A 93 8.21 10.56 10.31
CA GLN A 93 8.27 10.03 8.93
C GLN A 93 7.11 9.09 8.62
N ALA A 94 6.26 8.78 9.60
CA ALA A 94 5.05 8.01 9.36
C ALA A 94 4.11 8.77 8.42
N LEU A 95 3.45 8.05 7.51
CA LEU A 95 2.39 8.65 6.67
C LEU A 95 1.32 9.25 7.59
N PRO A 96 0.99 10.54 7.46
CA PRO A 96 -0.05 11.13 8.28
C PRO A 96 -1.42 10.57 7.87
N THR A 97 -2.00 9.76 8.74
CA THR A 97 -3.34 9.16 8.53
C THR A 97 -4.47 10.15 8.76
N ASN A 98 -4.19 11.32 9.35
CA ASN A 98 -5.17 12.37 9.61
C ASN A 98 -5.70 13.07 8.35
N GLN A 99 -5.04 12.86 7.20
CA GLN A 99 -5.51 13.36 5.90
C GLN A 99 -6.54 12.42 5.24
N PHE A 100 -6.63 11.19 5.74
CA PHE A 100 -7.63 10.23 5.30
C PHE A 100 -8.85 10.32 6.22
N ASN A 101 -10.05 10.28 5.63
CA ASN A 101 -11.27 10.18 6.41
C ASN A 101 -11.34 8.80 7.07
N THR A 102 -10.70 8.64 8.22
CA THR A 102 -10.69 7.39 9.00
C THR A 102 -11.96 7.20 9.82
N GLY A 103 -12.86 8.18 9.84
CA GLY A 103 -14.14 8.12 10.57
C GLY A 103 -15.09 7.06 10.02
N GLY A 104 -14.94 6.72 8.75
CA GLY A 104 -15.65 5.65 8.06
C GLY A 104 -17.17 5.82 8.09
N GLU A 105 -17.87 5.19 7.16
CA GLU A 105 -19.30 4.99 7.27
C GLU A 105 -19.62 4.03 8.43
N ARG A 106 -20.84 4.15 8.96
CA ARG A 106 -21.31 3.21 10.00
C ARG A 106 -21.30 1.81 9.43
N VAL A 107 -20.68 0.88 10.17
CA VAL A 107 -20.72 -0.54 9.86
C VAL A 107 -22.18 -0.98 9.77
N ARG A 108 -22.60 -1.52 8.63
CA ARG A 108 -23.90 -2.16 8.46
C ARG A 108 -23.70 -3.67 8.48
N ASP A 109 -24.31 -4.32 9.42
CA ASP A 109 -24.25 -5.78 9.55
C ASP A 109 -22.83 -6.39 9.54
N GLY A 110 -21.85 -5.69 10.13
CA GLY A 110 -20.46 -6.16 10.19
C GLY A 110 -19.63 -5.90 8.94
N LEU A 111 -20.22 -5.31 7.89
CA LEU A 111 -19.52 -5.03 6.63
C LEU A 111 -19.16 -3.56 6.49
N LYS A 112 -17.98 -3.29 6.01
CA LYS A 112 -17.51 -1.98 5.56
C LYS A 112 -16.89 -2.08 4.18
N GLY A 113 -16.98 -1.01 3.40
CA GLY A 113 -16.28 -0.90 2.13
C GLY A 113 -15.67 0.48 1.96
N PHE A 114 -14.53 0.51 1.29
CA PHE A 114 -13.83 1.74 0.98
C PHE A 114 -13.21 1.68 -0.41
N PHE A 115 -13.46 2.72 -1.22
CA PHE A 115 -12.80 2.88 -2.52
C PHE A 115 -11.62 3.82 -2.42
N TYR A 116 -10.54 3.48 -3.13
CA TYR A 116 -9.45 4.40 -3.39
C TYR A 116 -8.87 4.18 -4.80
N GLY A 117 -8.33 5.23 -5.37
CA GLY A 117 -7.65 5.22 -6.66
C GLY A 117 -6.28 5.88 -6.54
N GLU A 118 -5.49 5.80 -7.60
CA GLU A 118 -4.18 6.44 -7.64
C GLU A 118 -4.29 7.99 -7.60
N ARG A 119 -5.46 8.55 -7.92
CA ARG A 119 -5.76 9.99 -7.87
C ARG A 119 -7.25 10.21 -7.59
N HIS A 120 -7.65 11.46 -7.38
CA HIS A 120 -9.04 11.84 -7.09
C HIS A 120 -9.75 12.45 -8.30
N VAL A 121 -9.03 12.77 -9.37
CA VAL A 121 -9.57 13.40 -10.58
C VAL A 121 -8.91 12.76 -11.80
N TRP A 122 -9.73 12.30 -12.74
CA TRP A 122 -9.33 11.76 -14.02
C TRP A 122 -9.82 12.64 -15.16
N ARG A 123 -9.19 12.55 -16.31
CA ARG A 123 -9.61 13.23 -17.52
C ARG A 123 -10.41 12.25 -18.39
N PRO A 124 -11.34 12.73 -19.23
CA PRO A 124 -11.90 11.92 -20.29
C PRO A 124 -10.77 11.30 -21.14
N GLY A 125 -10.91 10.01 -21.47
CA GLY A 125 -9.87 9.22 -22.14
C GLY A 125 -8.86 8.53 -21.21
N ASP A 126 -8.84 8.87 -19.91
CA ASP A 126 -7.98 8.17 -18.95
C ASP A 126 -8.56 6.81 -18.55
N ASP A 127 -7.71 5.86 -18.25
CA ASP A 127 -8.07 4.67 -17.48
C ASP A 127 -8.10 5.02 -15.99
N ILE A 128 -9.14 4.57 -15.30
CA ILE A 128 -9.37 4.77 -13.88
C ILE A 128 -9.07 3.45 -13.18
N HIS A 129 -8.01 3.42 -12.39
CA HIS A 129 -7.68 2.27 -11.56
C HIS A 129 -8.22 2.48 -10.16
N LEU A 130 -9.17 1.65 -9.77
CA LEU A 130 -9.81 1.67 -8.46
C LEU A 130 -9.52 0.39 -7.70
N THR A 131 -9.34 0.52 -6.41
CA THR A 131 -9.32 -0.60 -5.49
C THR A 131 -10.44 -0.43 -4.46
N PHE A 132 -11.24 -1.45 -4.31
CA PHE A 132 -12.22 -1.55 -3.24
C PHE A 132 -11.68 -2.47 -2.16
N MET A 133 -11.65 -1.99 -0.94
CA MET A 133 -11.34 -2.78 0.25
C MET A 133 -12.64 -3.17 0.93
N LEU A 134 -12.86 -4.45 1.08
CA LEU A 134 -13.97 -5.01 1.86
C LEU A 134 -13.44 -5.36 3.25
N ASP A 135 -14.05 -4.79 4.29
CA ASP A 135 -13.82 -5.14 5.69
C ASP A 135 -15.03 -5.93 6.19
N ASP A 136 -14.85 -7.23 6.34
CA ASP A 136 -15.85 -8.17 6.90
C ASP A 136 -15.37 -8.64 8.27
N ALA A 137 -15.76 -7.91 9.30
CA ALA A 137 -15.32 -8.18 10.68
C ALA A 137 -15.77 -9.55 11.22
N ASP A 138 -16.81 -10.14 10.64
CA ASP A 138 -17.39 -11.40 11.08
C ASP A 138 -17.05 -12.59 10.17
N ASP A 139 -16.20 -12.35 9.13
CA ASP A 139 -15.75 -13.36 8.14
C ASP A 139 -16.92 -14.16 7.52
N ARG A 140 -17.96 -13.43 7.08
CA ARG A 140 -19.20 -14.02 6.55
C ARG A 140 -19.19 -14.17 5.03
N ILE A 141 -18.34 -13.38 4.36
CA ILE A 141 -18.24 -13.38 2.92
C ILE A 141 -17.06 -14.29 2.51
N PRO A 142 -17.29 -15.30 1.66
CA PRO A 142 -16.18 -16.12 1.14
C PRO A 142 -15.09 -15.29 0.47
N ASP A 143 -13.83 -15.71 0.60
CA ASP A 143 -12.66 -15.00 0.05
C ASP A 143 -12.73 -14.77 -1.47
N ASP A 144 -13.46 -15.62 -2.20
CA ASP A 144 -13.65 -15.56 -3.65
C ASP A 144 -15.01 -14.97 -4.06
N HIS A 145 -15.70 -14.30 -3.15
CA HIS A 145 -17.02 -13.74 -3.42
C HIS A 145 -16.94 -12.65 -4.51
N PRO A 146 -17.70 -12.77 -5.61
CA PRO A 146 -17.66 -11.77 -6.67
C PRO A 146 -18.28 -10.45 -6.22
N LEU A 147 -17.57 -9.34 -6.50
CA LEU A 147 -18.11 -8.00 -6.35
C LEU A 147 -18.41 -7.38 -7.71
N THR A 148 -19.56 -6.73 -7.81
CA THR A 148 -19.97 -5.98 -8.98
C THR A 148 -19.91 -4.48 -8.71
N LEU A 149 -19.22 -3.77 -9.58
CA LEU A 149 -19.12 -2.31 -9.60
C LEU A 149 -20.02 -1.76 -10.73
N ASP A 150 -21.03 -1.01 -10.35
CA ASP A 150 -21.87 -0.26 -11.30
C ASP A 150 -21.31 1.16 -11.46
N TRP A 151 -21.03 1.56 -12.69
CA TRP A 151 -20.56 2.90 -13.00
C TRP A 151 -21.63 3.73 -13.68
N PHE A 152 -21.89 4.90 -13.13
CA PHE A 152 -22.88 5.85 -13.61
C PHE A 152 -22.20 7.14 -14.08
N ASP A 153 -22.75 7.76 -15.12
CA ASP A 153 -22.30 9.09 -15.54
C ASP A 153 -22.87 10.19 -14.60
N PRO A 154 -22.42 11.44 -14.72
CA PRO A 154 -22.95 12.55 -13.90
C PRO A 154 -24.43 12.85 -14.08
N ARG A 155 -25.10 12.27 -15.07
CA ARG A 155 -26.54 12.39 -15.30
C ARG A 155 -27.33 11.27 -14.62
N GLY A 156 -26.62 10.27 -14.10
CA GLY A 156 -27.20 9.10 -13.44
C GLY A 156 -27.50 7.95 -14.42
N ASP A 157 -27.00 8.01 -15.65
CA ASP A 157 -27.14 6.92 -16.59
C ASP A 157 -26.04 5.87 -16.34
N LYS A 158 -26.42 4.57 -16.31
CA LYS A 158 -25.46 3.48 -16.12
C LYS A 158 -24.59 3.34 -17.37
N VAL A 159 -23.30 3.59 -17.23
CA VAL A 159 -22.31 3.54 -18.32
C VAL A 159 -21.77 2.13 -18.49
N ALA A 160 -21.44 1.46 -17.38
CA ALA A 160 -20.84 0.13 -17.40
C ALA A 160 -21.05 -0.62 -16.09
N GLU A 161 -20.78 -1.92 -16.16
CA GLU A 161 -20.76 -2.84 -15.02
C GLU A 161 -19.49 -3.69 -15.09
N TYR A 162 -18.79 -3.80 -13.97
CA TYR A 162 -17.57 -4.58 -13.85
C TYR A 162 -17.73 -5.58 -12.71
N THR A 163 -17.36 -6.83 -12.94
CA THR A 163 -17.36 -7.87 -11.91
C THR A 163 -15.93 -8.34 -11.67
N ASN A 164 -15.52 -8.39 -10.42
CA ASN A 164 -14.26 -8.99 -9.99
C ASN A 164 -14.57 -10.14 -9.03
N SER A 165 -14.09 -11.34 -9.37
CA SER A 165 -14.21 -12.57 -8.60
C SER A 165 -12.85 -13.12 -8.14
N GLU A 166 -11.78 -12.35 -8.35
CA GLU A 166 -10.41 -12.73 -8.01
C GLU A 166 -9.76 -11.66 -7.09
N PRO A 167 -10.27 -11.49 -5.86
CA PRO A 167 -9.66 -10.56 -4.92
C PRO A 167 -8.29 -11.03 -4.46
N VAL A 168 -7.46 -10.09 -4.02
CA VAL A 168 -6.23 -10.38 -3.28
C VAL A 168 -6.50 -10.07 -1.81
N GLY A 169 -6.76 -11.09 -1.01
CA GLY A 169 -7.31 -10.91 0.34
C GLY A 169 -8.66 -10.20 0.29
N GLN A 170 -8.76 -9.06 0.97
CA GLN A 170 -9.99 -8.25 1.02
C GLN A 170 -10.02 -7.12 -0.04
N PHE A 171 -9.11 -7.15 -1.04
CA PHE A 171 -8.96 -6.09 -2.03
C PHE A 171 -9.46 -6.53 -3.41
N TYR A 172 -10.38 -5.76 -3.97
CA TYR A 172 -10.93 -5.93 -5.31
C TYR A 172 -10.45 -4.79 -6.20
N THR A 173 -9.78 -5.10 -7.30
CA THR A 173 -9.27 -4.11 -8.24
C THR A 173 -10.15 -4.01 -9.48
N PHE A 174 -10.39 -2.78 -9.94
CA PHE A 174 -11.17 -2.50 -11.13
C PHE A 174 -10.40 -1.53 -12.02
N THR A 175 -10.45 -1.75 -13.32
CA THR A 175 -9.95 -0.80 -14.32
C THR A 175 -11.11 -0.39 -15.20
N LEU A 176 -11.44 0.90 -15.19
CA LEU A 176 -12.50 1.50 -15.97
C LEU A 176 -11.88 2.40 -17.03
N SER A 177 -12.25 2.21 -18.29
CA SER A 177 -11.77 3.06 -19.38
C SER A 177 -12.82 4.11 -19.73
N THR A 178 -12.43 5.38 -19.73
CA THR A 178 -13.30 6.48 -20.11
C THR A 178 -13.13 6.82 -21.59
N ALA A 179 -14.22 7.23 -22.26
CA ALA A 179 -14.15 7.76 -23.61
C ALA A 179 -13.57 9.19 -23.59
N GLU A 180 -12.91 9.62 -24.69
CA GLU A 180 -12.35 10.98 -24.81
C GLU A 180 -13.42 12.08 -24.72
N ASP A 181 -14.67 11.76 -25.07
CA ASP A 181 -15.83 12.64 -25.03
C ASP A 181 -16.74 12.37 -23.82
N ALA A 182 -16.26 11.61 -22.82
CA ALA A 182 -17.04 11.32 -21.62
C ALA A 182 -17.47 12.61 -20.90
N PRO A 183 -18.74 12.68 -20.42
CA PRO A 183 -19.19 13.84 -19.67
C PRO A 183 -18.41 13.97 -18.36
N THR A 184 -18.03 15.20 -18.04
CA THR A 184 -17.32 15.53 -16.79
C THR A 184 -18.29 15.87 -15.68
N GLY A 185 -18.00 15.43 -14.47
CA GLY A 185 -18.81 15.68 -13.27
C GLY A 185 -18.36 14.80 -12.10
N ASN A 186 -19.13 14.86 -11.02
CA ASN A 186 -18.99 14.00 -9.83
C ASN A 186 -20.07 12.94 -9.83
#